data_5089d9fc6ce783e67d9347c204235fa8
#
_entry.id   5089d9fc6ce783e67d9347c204235fa8
#
_cell.length_a   1.000
_cell.length_b   1.000
_cell.length_c   1.000
_cell.angle_alpha   90.00
_cell.angle_beta   90.00
_cell.angle_gamma   90.00
#
_symmetry.space_group_name_H-M   'P 1'
#
loop_
_entity.id
_entity.type
_entity.pdbx_description
1 polymer ?
#
loop_
_entity_poly.entity_id
_entity_poly.type
_entity_poly.pdbx_seq_one_letter_code
_entity_poly.pdbx_strand_id
1 'polypeptide(L)'
;LEVLGVENVEFKTENEKPCIVSIHKNGTLNNAASNLDVLLTNMILEEEDKVIFPEGEYTLPMTLPLDKSITIQGTGQDKTIIKGAILVNGSANNTATDVKIKGLSIDYTPTKVTSGKCTPIIEVTGNADLLIDNCIMNNNTQGYGDRKNPNPAEALQNAILLGATAKGTVRVENTTINLAANAQSGVLIDGELTDVSLVNTKIDGQVNGSNQFGVYIHHKKTPVTVDSTTILLNNHYCIYANNAGDQKLTIKNKSNIVGYGALYLYETSDMNVHVSGGSILTGKTKNKGVSDSFAAIAISTNNSTVGASNNEIVIEDSYIGNKFDEQETMAMTPIKINGSFTPTPCDNKIILKGKTIVSTTDNIKNPTIVGYGMNPD
;
A
#
# COMPACT_ATOMS: atom_id res chain seq x y z
N LEU A 1 -23.80 0.55 22.56
CA LEU A 1 -25.03 0.49 23.37
C LEU A 1 -24.93 1.22 24.71
N GLU A 2 -23.82 1.92 24.94
CA GLU A 2 -23.67 2.83 26.10
C GLU A 2 -24.75 3.92 26.21
N VAL A 3 -25.45 4.22 25.12
CA VAL A 3 -26.34 5.36 25.01
C VAL A 3 -27.72 5.16 25.67
N LEU A 4 -28.11 3.92 25.91
CA LEU A 4 -29.42 3.65 26.54
C LEU A 4 -29.28 3.33 28.04
N GLY A 5 -28.09 3.48 28.64
CA GLY A 5 -27.86 3.10 30.03
C GLY A 5 -28.08 1.59 30.31
N VAL A 6 -28.10 0.79 29.25
CA VAL A 6 -28.24 -0.66 29.33
C VAL A 6 -26.90 -1.24 28.95
N GLU A 7 -26.10 -1.57 29.93
CA GLU A 7 -24.87 -2.29 29.73
C GLU A 7 -25.19 -3.69 29.16
N ASN A 8 -24.49 -4.08 28.07
CA ASN A 8 -24.50 -5.44 27.50
C ASN A 8 -25.80 -5.94 26.87
N VAL A 9 -26.48 -5.15 26.06
CA VAL A 9 -27.53 -5.70 25.19
C VAL A 9 -26.91 -6.35 23.96
N GLU A 10 -27.02 -7.66 23.85
CA GLU A 10 -26.67 -8.42 22.66
C GLU A 10 -27.93 -8.74 21.85
N PHE A 11 -27.90 -8.45 20.54
CA PHE A 11 -28.93 -8.91 19.62
C PHE A 11 -28.55 -10.29 19.12
N LYS A 12 -29.42 -11.28 19.28
CA LYS A 12 -29.17 -12.66 18.85
C LYS A 12 -30.28 -13.18 17.95
N THR A 13 -29.92 -14.10 17.07
CA THR A 13 -30.89 -14.89 16.29
C THR A 13 -31.58 -15.91 17.19
N GLU A 14 -32.61 -16.58 16.66
CA GLU A 14 -33.29 -17.71 17.35
C GLU A 14 -32.31 -18.83 17.75
N ASN A 15 -31.20 -18.98 17.05
CA ASN A 15 -30.13 -19.95 17.35
C ASN A 15 -28.99 -19.37 18.19
N GLU A 16 -29.24 -18.30 18.92
CA GLU A 16 -28.29 -17.59 19.80
C GLU A 16 -27.05 -17.02 19.09
N LYS A 17 -27.05 -16.92 17.76
CA LYS A 17 -25.93 -16.29 17.04
C LYS A 17 -26.06 -14.76 17.13
N PRO A 18 -24.94 -14.04 17.37
CA PRO A 18 -24.95 -12.58 17.39
C PRO A 18 -25.41 -11.99 16.06
N CYS A 19 -26.18 -10.93 16.11
CA CYS A 19 -26.61 -10.18 14.92
C CYS A 19 -25.60 -9.08 14.56
N ILE A 20 -25.54 -8.72 13.27
CA ILE A 20 -24.90 -7.50 12.82
C ILE A 20 -25.75 -6.33 13.29
N VAL A 21 -25.14 -5.30 13.86
CA VAL A 21 -25.86 -4.16 14.45
C VAL A 21 -25.42 -2.87 13.77
N SER A 22 -26.39 -2.04 13.39
CA SER A 22 -26.15 -0.66 12.96
C SER A 22 -26.66 0.33 13.99
N ILE A 23 -25.82 1.32 14.31
CA ILE A 23 -26.09 2.34 15.33
C ILE A 23 -25.90 3.72 14.71
N HIS A 24 -26.87 4.60 14.88
CA HIS A 24 -26.78 5.98 14.46
C HIS A 24 -25.72 6.77 15.24
N LYS A 25 -25.29 7.90 14.71
CA LYS A 25 -24.35 8.83 15.36
C LYS A 25 -24.72 9.17 16.81
N ASN A 26 -26.01 9.35 17.10
CA ASN A 26 -26.50 9.63 18.43
C ASN A 26 -26.52 8.42 19.38
N GLY A 27 -26.06 7.26 18.90
CA GLY A 27 -25.99 6.01 19.63
C GLY A 27 -27.31 5.21 19.71
N THR A 28 -28.35 5.66 19.03
CA THR A 28 -29.58 4.86 18.94
C THR A 28 -29.45 3.74 17.94
N LEU A 29 -30.12 2.61 18.20
CA LEU A 29 -30.16 1.50 17.28
C LEU A 29 -30.85 1.90 15.99
N ASN A 30 -30.14 1.70 14.85
CA ASN A 30 -30.74 1.81 13.52
C ASN A 30 -31.36 0.47 13.11
N ASN A 31 -30.58 -0.60 13.11
CA ASN A 31 -31.03 -1.92 12.72
C ASN A 31 -30.17 -3.03 13.36
N ALA A 32 -30.75 -4.23 13.42
CA ALA A 32 -30.02 -5.45 13.74
C ALA A 32 -30.43 -6.54 12.75
N ALA A 33 -29.46 -7.18 12.11
CA ALA A 33 -29.71 -8.20 11.10
C ALA A 33 -29.00 -9.52 11.44
N SER A 34 -29.68 -10.62 11.16
CA SER A 34 -29.14 -11.96 11.40
C SER A 34 -28.07 -12.37 10.40
N ASN A 35 -28.06 -11.73 9.23
CA ASN A 35 -27.07 -11.98 8.18
C ASN A 35 -26.87 -10.74 7.32
N LEU A 36 -25.82 -10.79 6.49
CA LEU A 36 -25.42 -9.64 5.68
C LEU A 36 -26.41 -9.30 4.57
N ASP A 37 -27.08 -10.29 3.96
CA ASP A 37 -28.06 -10.03 2.88
C ASP A 37 -29.26 -9.24 3.41
N VAL A 38 -29.75 -9.59 4.60
CA VAL A 38 -30.84 -8.86 5.28
C VAL A 38 -30.36 -7.43 5.61
N LEU A 39 -29.14 -7.28 6.07
CA LEU A 39 -28.54 -5.97 6.36
C LEU A 39 -28.51 -5.09 5.11
N LEU A 40 -27.94 -5.60 4.02
CA LEU A 40 -27.77 -4.85 2.77
C LEU A 40 -29.11 -4.52 2.08
N THR A 41 -30.11 -5.37 2.26
CA THR A 41 -31.43 -5.17 1.63
C THR A 41 -32.31 -4.18 2.39
N ASN A 42 -32.24 -4.19 3.71
CA ASN A 42 -33.21 -3.49 4.56
C ASN A 42 -32.62 -2.33 5.37
N MET A 43 -31.29 -2.20 5.41
CA MET A 43 -30.66 -1.14 6.19
C MET A 43 -30.40 0.09 5.34
N ILE A 44 -31.00 1.20 5.76
CA ILE A 44 -30.65 2.52 5.27
C ILE A 44 -29.56 3.07 6.19
N LEU A 45 -28.34 3.11 5.70
CA LEU A 45 -27.24 3.78 6.40
C LEU A 45 -27.39 5.29 6.29
N GLU A 46 -27.19 5.97 7.40
CA GLU A 46 -27.13 7.43 7.48
C GLU A 46 -25.70 7.90 7.69
N GLU A 47 -25.48 9.22 7.57
CA GLU A 47 -24.17 9.81 7.84
C GLU A 47 -23.72 9.53 9.29
N GLU A 48 -22.47 9.12 9.43
CA GLU A 48 -21.82 8.80 10.69
C GLU A 48 -22.39 7.57 11.44
N ASP A 49 -23.12 6.70 10.73
CA ASP A 49 -23.55 5.42 11.28
C ASP A 49 -22.36 4.50 11.55
N LYS A 50 -22.52 3.65 12.56
CA LYS A 50 -21.57 2.60 12.90
C LYS A 50 -22.21 1.23 12.69
N VAL A 51 -21.56 0.40 11.85
CA VAL A 51 -21.96 -0.99 11.62
C VAL A 51 -20.98 -1.91 12.35
N ILE A 52 -21.50 -2.72 13.25
CA ILE A 52 -20.72 -3.65 14.08
C ILE A 52 -21.00 -5.07 13.61
N PHE A 53 -19.93 -5.74 13.18
CA PHE A 53 -19.94 -7.14 12.81
C PHE A 53 -19.44 -7.99 13.99
N PRO A 54 -20.25 -8.89 14.51
CA PRO A 54 -19.80 -9.85 15.52
C PRO A 54 -18.70 -10.79 14.98
N GLU A 55 -18.23 -11.68 15.84
CA GLU A 55 -17.38 -12.79 15.42
C GLU A 55 -18.10 -13.65 14.39
N GLY A 56 -17.40 -13.96 13.29
CA GLY A 56 -17.93 -14.78 12.22
C GLY A 56 -17.38 -14.41 10.83
N GLU A 57 -17.83 -15.16 9.84
CA GLU A 57 -17.48 -14.94 8.42
C GLU A 57 -18.70 -14.40 7.67
N TYR A 58 -18.49 -13.33 6.89
CA TYR A 58 -19.53 -12.62 6.17
C TYR A 58 -19.13 -12.49 4.70
N THR A 59 -19.86 -13.16 3.82
CA THR A 59 -19.59 -13.09 2.36
C THR A 59 -20.42 -11.99 1.73
N LEU A 60 -19.75 -11.04 1.07
CA LEU A 60 -20.39 -9.99 0.30
C LEU A 60 -20.89 -10.55 -1.03
N PRO A 61 -22.17 -10.39 -1.37
CA PRO A 61 -22.73 -10.84 -2.64
C PRO A 61 -22.20 -10.03 -3.84
N MET A 62 -21.73 -8.82 -3.57
CA MET A 62 -21.14 -7.88 -4.53
C MET A 62 -20.13 -6.99 -3.81
N THR A 63 -19.42 -6.15 -4.56
CA THR A 63 -18.62 -5.07 -3.96
C THR A 63 -19.52 -4.17 -3.12
N LEU A 64 -19.15 -3.97 -1.86
CA LEU A 64 -19.90 -3.12 -0.92
C LEU A 64 -19.57 -1.64 -1.19
N PRO A 65 -20.53 -0.85 -1.72
CA PRO A 65 -20.32 0.58 -1.89
C PRO A 65 -20.54 1.32 -0.57
N LEU A 66 -19.58 2.20 -0.23
CA LEU A 66 -19.67 3.11 0.91
C LEU A 66 -19.62 4.54 0.37
N ASP A 67 -20.78 5.18 0.30
CA ASP A 67 -20.98 6.54 -0.24
C ASP A 67 -21.31 7.58 0.83
N LYS A 68 -21.24 7.17 2.09
CA LYS A 68 -21.47 8.00 3.28
C LYS A 68 -20.35 7.86 4.29
N SER A 69 -20.25 8.84 5.15
CA SER A 69 -19.35 8.79 6.30
C SER A 69 -19.84 7.75 7.29
N ILE A 70 -19.14 6.61 7.37
CA ILE A 70 -19.55 5.49 8.25
C ILE A 70 -18.35 4.81 8.88
N THR A 71 -18.61 4.09 9.97
CA THR A 71 -17.64 3.21 10.59
C THR A 71 -18.09 1.74 10.45
N ILE A 72 -17.25 0.91 9.85
CA ILE A 72 -17.39 -0.55 9.87
C ILE A 72 -16.42 -1.09 10.92
N GLN A 73 -16.93 -1.86 11.86
CA GLN A 73 -16.16 -2.39 12.96
C GLN A 73 -16.43 -3.89 13.17
N GLY A 74 -15.34 -4.69 13.23
CA GLY A 74 -15.37 -6.05 13.71
C GLY A 74 -15.05 -6.15 15.20
N THR A 75 -15.09 -7.37 15.73
CA THR A 75 -14.72 -7.70 17.12
C THR A 75 -13.25 -8.07 17.29
N GLY A 76 -12.51 -8.14 16.20
CA GLY A 76 -11.08 -8.45 16.13
C GLY A 76 -10.68 -8.92 14.73
N GLN A 77 -9.44 -8.65 14.36
CA GLN A 77 -8.92 -9.01 13.04
C GLN A 77 -8.83 -10.53 12.79
N ASP A 78 -8.83 -11.33 13.84
CA ASP A 78 -8.83 -12.79 13.82
C ASP A 78 -10.22 -13.41 14.07
N LYS A 79 -11.22 -12.59 14.34
CA LYS A 79 -12.56 -13.00 14.72
C LYS A 79 -13.64 -12.66 13.71
N THR A 80 -13.56 -11.48 13.13
CA THR A 80 -14.52 -11.02 12.13
C THR A 80 -13.85 -11.02 10.75
N ILE A 81 -14.40 -11.79 9.82
CA ILE A 81 -13.85 -11.94 8.47
C ILE A 81 -14.92 -11.54 7.45
N ILE A 82 -14.63 -10.52 6.66
CA ILE A 82 -15.44 -10.11 5.51
C ILE A 82 -14.84 -10.70 4.25
N LYS A 83 -15.60 -11.54 3.54
CA LYS A 83 -15.20 -12.12 2.24
C LYS A 83 -15.80 -11.30 1.10
N GLY A 84 -14.98 -10.45 0.49
CA GLY A 84 -15.43 -9.59 -0.62
C GLY A 84 -14.61 -8.32 -0.76
N ALA A 85 -15.09 -7.41 -1.60
CA ALA A 85 -14.46 -6.13 -1.90
C ALA A 85 -15.29 -4.94 -1.41
N ILE A 86 -14.63 -3.83 -1.10
CA ILE A 86 -15.24 -2.58 -0.63
C ILE A 86 -14.86 -1.46 -1.60
N LEU A 87 -15.87 -0.67 -2.02
CA LEU A 87 -15.68 0.55 -2.77
C LEU A 87 -16.02 1.74 -1.87
N VAL A 88 -15.02 2.53 -1.50
CA VAL A 88 -15.22 3.84 -0.86
C VAL A 88 -15.45 4.86 -1.96
N ASN A 89 -16.70 5.24 -2.12
CA ASN A 89 -17.14 6.19 -3.15
C ASN A 89 -17.24 7.59 -2.53
N GLY A 90 -16.11 8.28 -2.55
CA GLY A 90 -15.99 9.61 -1.97
C GLY A 90 -16.87 10.65 -2.66
N SER A 91 -17.20 11.68 -1.93
CA SER A 91 -18.02 12.80 -2.40
C SER A 91 -17.44 13.46 -3.65
N ALA A 92 -18.30 13.92 -4.54
CA ALA A 92 -17.91 14.81 -5.63
C ALA A 92 -17.67 16.26 -5.14
N ASN A 93 -18.04 16.58 -3.92
CA ASN A 93 -17.95 17.90 -3.31
C ASN A 93 -16.63 18.08 -2.53
N ASN A 94 -16.43 19.28 -1.97
CA ASN A 94 -15.24 19.59 -1.17
C ASN A 94 -15.24 18.94 0.22
N THR A 95 -16.38 18.47 0.72
CA THR A 95 -16.43 17.74 2.00
C THR A 95 -16.14 16.27 1.74
N ALA A 96 -15.10 15.74 2.37
CA ALA A 96 -14.73 14.35 2.22
C ALA A 96 -15.76 13.41 2.88
N THR A 97 -16.00 12.26 2.26
CA THR A 97 -16.68 11.13 2.89
C THR A 97 -15.73 10.47 3.87
N ASP A 98 -16.02 10.45 5.18
CA ASP A 98 -15.15 9.87 6.22
C ASP A 98 -15.53 8.41 6.48
N VAL A 99 -14.72 7.49 6.02
CA VAL A 99 -14.92 6.05 6.19
C VAL A 99 -13.86 5.45 7.11
N LYS A 100 -14.34 4.68 8.09
CA LYS A 100 -13.46 3.95 9.02
C LYS A 100 -13.74 2.46 8.96
N ILE A 101 -12.69 1.65 8.79
CA ILE A 101 -12.74 0.18 8.79
C ILE A 101 -11.81 -0.31 9.89
N LYS A 102 -12.36 -1.00 10.87
CA LYS A 102 -11.62 -1.31 12.10
C LYS A 102 -11.81 -2.73 12.60
N GLY A 103 -10.73 -3.36 13.10
CA GLY A 103 -10.77 -4.57 13.91
C GLY A 103 -11.37 -5.79 13.21
N LEU A 104 -11.04 -6.01 11.93
CA LEU A 104 -11.54 -7.13 11.15
C LEU A 104 -10.55 -7.59 10.08
N SER A 105 -10.79 -8.76 9.52
CA SER A 105 -10.11 -9.22 8.30
C SER A 105 -10.98 -9.04 7.07
N ILE A 106 -10.33 -8.72 5.94
CA ILE A 106 -10.97 -8.73 4.63
C ILE A 106 -10.22 -9.74 3.75
N ASP A 107 -10.93 -10.79 3.36
CA ASP A 107 -10.44 -11.82 2.46
C ASP A 107 -11.12 -11.66 1.10
N TYR A 108 -10.33 -11.47 0.06
CA TYR A 108 -10.88 -11.34 -1.26
C TYR A 108 -10.09 -12.14 -2.30
N THR A 109 -10.79 -12.98 -3.01
CA THR A 109 -10.28 -13.68 -4.20
C THR A 109 -11.03 -13.17 -5.42
N PRO A 110 -10.46 -12.21 -6.17
CA PRO A 110 -11.15 -11.66 -7.33
C PRO A 110 -11.32 -12.71 -8.40
N THR A 111 -12.51 -12.78 -8.95
CA THR A 111 -12.78 -13.53 -10.16
C THR A 111 -12.26 -12.77 -11.36
N LYS A 112 -11.70 -13.48 -12.35
CA LYS A 112 -11.25 -12.85 -13.59
C LYS A 112 -12.42 -12.14 -14.26
N VAL A 113 -12.30 -10.83 -14.40
CA VAL A 113 -13.25 -10.07 -15.21
C VAL A 113 -12.79 -10.14 -16.67
N THR A 114 -13.72 -10.35 -17.60
CA THR A 114 -13.48 -10.47 -19.04
C THR A 114 -12.75 -9.27 -19.67
N SER A 115 -12.67 -8.15 -18.98
CA SER A 115 -11.99 -6.93 -19.42
C SER A 115 -10.53 -6.79 -18.94
N GLY A 116 -9.96 -7.80 -18.28
CA GLY A 116 -8.59 -7.73 -17.74
C GLY A 116 -8.44 -7.00 -16.41
N LYS A 117 -9.48 -6.36 -15.89
CA LYS A 117 -9.47 -5.66 -14.60
C LYS A 117 -9.81 -6.62 -13.48
N CYS A 118 -9.03 -6.59 -12.41
CA CYS A 118 -9.34 -7.30 -11.17
C CYS A 118 -9.77 -6.28 -10.12
N THR A 119 -10.90 -6.53 -9.48
CA THR A 119 -11.38 -5.70 -8.38
C THR A 119 -10.37 -5.74 -7.22
N PRO A 120 -9.91 -4.61 -6.68
CA PRO A 120 -9.09 -4.56 -5.49
C PRO A 120 -9.89 -4.99 -4.24
N ILE A 121 -9.21 -5.24 -3.13
CA ILE A 121 -9.91 -5.48 -1.85
C ILE A 121 -10.65 -4.20 -1.44
N ILE A 122 -9.95 -3.06 -1.47
CA ILE A 122 -10.52 -1.75 -1.22
C ILE A 122 -10.18 -0.83 -2.38
N GLU A 123 -11.18 -0.20 -2.97
CA GLU A 123 -11.02 0.87 -3.94
C GLU A 123 -11.52 2.18 -3.34
N VAL A 124 -10.76 3.26 -3.57
CA VAL A 124 -11.15 4.62 -3.17
C VAL A 124 -11.30 5.48 -4.42
N THR A 125 -12.41 6.16 -4.54
CA THR A 125 -12.71 7.13 -5.60
C THR A 125 -13.27 8.41 -5.00
N GLY A 126 -13.19 9.52 -5.72
CA GLY A 126 -13.72 10.81 -5.26
C GLY A 126 -12.99 11.36 -4.03
N ASN A 127 -13.62 12.30 -3.34
CA ASN A 127 -13.06 12.93 -2.14
C ASN A 127 -13.45 12.14 -0.89
N ALA A 128 -12.51 11.34 -0.37
CA ALA A 128 -12.73 10.48 0.79
C ALA A 128 -11.56 10.54 1.77
N ASP A 129 -11.89 10.58 3.06
CA ASP A 129 -10.98 10.29 4.13
C ASP A 129 -11.20 8.84 4.59
N LEU A 130 -10.19 7.99 4.43
CA LEU A 130 -10.25 6.58 4.77
C LEU A 130 -9.27 6.24 5.89
N LEU A 131 -9.79 5.66 6.97
CA LEU A 131 -8.98 5.03 8.00
C LEU A 131 -9.20 3.51 7.99
N ILE A 132 -8.10 2.77 7.86
CA ILE A 132 -8.05 1.32 8.07
C ILE A 132 -7.19 1.08 9.31
N ASP A 133 -7.76 0.51 10.35
CA ASP A 133 -7.09 0.36 11.63
C ASP A 133 -7.29 -1.03 12.22
N ASN A 134 -6.19 -1.65 12.67
CA ASN A 134 -6.20 -2.98 13.29
C ASN A 134 -6.91 -4.04 12.43
N CYS A 135 -6.54 -4.11 11.15
CA CYS A 135 -7.12 -5.02 10.16
C CYS A 135 -6.09 -6.01 9.61
N ILE A 136 -6.60 -7.10 9.01
CA ILE A 136 -5.82 -7.95 8.11
C ILE A 136 -6.49 -7.92 6.73
N MET A 137 -5.73 -7.66 5.68
CA MET A 137 -6.20 -7.77 4.32
C MET A 137 -5.46 -8.90 3.61
N ASN A 138 -6.18 -9.91 3.18
CA ASN A 138 -5.64 -11.04 2.45
C ASN A 138 -6.01 -10.93 0.97
N ASN A 139 -5.04 -10.57 0.15
CA ASN A 139 -5.18 -10.58 -1.28
C ASN A 139 -4.87 -11.99 -1.79
N ASN A 140 -5.90 -12.76 -2.06
CA ASN A 140 -5.81 -14.17 -2.46
C ASN A 140 -5.88 -14.36 -3.98
N THR A 141 -5.42 -13.40 -4.75
CA THR A 141 -5.53 -13.46 -6.21
C THR A 141 -4.76 -14.63 -6.81
N GLN A 142 -5.46 -15.46 -7.56
CA GLN A 142 -4.88 -16.59 -8.28
C GLN A 142 -4.29 -16.18 -9.64
N GLY A 143 -3.79 -14.99 -9.74
CA GLY A 143 -2.92 -14.51 -10.79
C GLY A 143 -3.50 -14.40 -12.18
N TYR A 144 -3.63 -13.19 -12.65
CA TYR A 144 -3.47 -12.84 -14.05
C TYR A 144 -2.75 -11.49 -14.14
N GLY A 145 -1.42 -11.49 -13.92
CA GLY A 145 -0.60 -10.45 -14.45
C GLY A 145 -0.18 -10.85 -15.86
N ASP A 146 -0.85 -10.42 -16.90
CA ASP A 146 -0.26 -10.47 -18.22
C ASP A 146 0.85 -9.41 -18.23
N ARG A 147 2.09 -9.89 -18.16
CA ARG A 147 3.31 -9.05 -18.23
C ARG A 147 3.40 -8.21 -19.51
N LYS A 148 2.50 -8.42 -20.46
CA LYS A 148 2.47 -7.72 -21.73
C LYS A 148 1.58 -6.49 -21.75
N ASN A 149 0.80 -6.27 -20.71
CA ASN A 149 -0.04 -5.08 -20.63
C ASN A 149 0.59 -4.06 -19.68
N PRO A 150 1.20 -2.98 -20.19
CA PRO A 150 1.93 -2.01 -19.38
C PRO A 150 1.03 -1.02 -18.61
N ASN A 151 -0.29 -1.12 -18.73
CA ASN A 151 -1.17 -0.23 -18.01
C ASN A 151 -1.52 -0.82 -16.63
N PRO A 152 -0.91 -0.31 -15.55
CA PRO A 152 -1.10 -0.85 -14.21
C PRO A 152 -2.56 -0.85 -13.74
N ALA A 153 -3.34 0.14 -14.16
CA ALA A 153 -4.75 0.27 -13.75
C ALA A 153 -5.67 -0.79 -14.38
N GLU A 154 -5.24 -1.51 -15.40
CA GLU A 154 -6.11 -2.41 -16.17
C GLU A 154 -5.95 -3.90 -15.83
N ALA A 155 -4.84 -4.31 -15.27
CA ALA A 155 -4.51 -5.74 -15.17
C ALA A 155 -4.39 -6.26 -13.74
N LEU A 156 -4.68 -5.45 -12.67
CA LEU A 156 -3.89 -5.65 -11.50
C LEU A 156 -4.68 -5.69 -10.21
N GLN A 157 -4.26 -6.60 -9.44
CA GLN A 157 -4.81 -7.02 -8.17
C GLN A 157 -4.10 -6.29 -7.05
N ASN A 158 -4.61 -5.10 -6.74
CA ASN A 158 -4.10 -4.33 -5.62
C ASN A 158 -4.89 -4.68 -4.35
N ALA A 159 -4.27 -4.68 -3.20
CA ALA A 159 -5.05 -4.76 -1.97
C ALA A 159 -5.83 -3.46 -1.77
N ILE A 160 -5.16 -2.32 -1.89
CA ILE A 160 -5.80 -1.00 -1.85
C ILE A 160 -5.49 -0.26 -3.15
N LEU A 161 -6.53 0.19 -3.85
CA LEU A 161 -6.45 1.05 -5.02
C LEU A 161 -6.99 2.45 -4.68
N LEU A 162 -6.11 3.44 -4.74
CA LEU A 162 -6.49 4.84 -4.68
C LEU A 162 -6.61 5.34 -6.11
N GLY A 163 -7.82 5.27 -6.66
CA GLY A 163 -8.09 5.47 -8.08
C GLY A 163 -7.80 6.89 -8.56
N ALA A 164 -7.78 7.10 -9.87
CA ALA A 164 -7.39 8.37 -10.50
C ALA A 164 -8.22 9.60 -10.06
N THR A 165 -9.42 9.38 -9.56
CA THR A 165 -10.29 10.44 -9.01
C THR A 165 -10.18 10.58 -7.49
N ALA A 166 -9.44 9.70 -6.82
CA ALA A 166 -9.30 9.72 -5.37
C ALA A 166 -8.62 11.02 -4.90
N LYS A 167 -9.20 11.60 -3.86
CA LYS A 167 -8.73 12.79 -3.15
C LYS A 167 -8.94 12.57 -1.64
N GLY A 168 -8.53 13.56 -0.83
CA GLY A 168 -8.64 13.46 0.62
C GLY A 168 -7.46 12.73 1.24
N THR A 169 -7.66 12.07 2.36
CA THR A 169 -6.59 11.42 3.13
C THR A 169 -6.83 9.92 3.27
N VAL A 170 -5.76 9.13 3.17
CA VAL A 170 -5.83 7.69 3.42
C VAL A 170 -4.80 7.31 4.48
N ARG A 171 -5.27 6.72 5.56
CA ARG A 171 -4.44 6.25 6.65
C ARG A 171 -4.67 4.76 6.89
N VAL A 172 -3.60 4.00 6.81
CA VAL A 172 -3.57 2.57 7.14
C VAL A 172 -2.69 2.41 8.37
N GLU A 173 -3.25 1.92 9.46
CA GLU A 173 -2.51 1.79 10.70
C GLU A 173 -2.76 0.45 11.40
N ASN A 174 -1.75 -0.05 12.12
CA ASN A 174 -1.83 -1.30 12.88
C ASN A 174 -2.33 -2.49 12.04
N THR A 175 -2.08 -2.46 10.74
CA THR A 175 -2.73 -3.33 9.75
C THR A 175 -1.71 -4.23 9.06
N THR A 176 -2.11 -5.46 8.74
CA THR A 176 -1.31 -6.37 7.91
C THR A 176 -1.96 -6.55 6.55
N ILE A 177 -1.18 -6.37 5.48
CA ILE A 177 -1.59 -6.62 4.10
C ILE A 177 -0.78 -7.80 3.58
N ASN A 178 -1.42 -8.94 3.39
CA ASN A 178 -0.82 -10.14 2.83
C ASN A 178 -1.06 -10.18 1.31
N LEU A 179 0.01 -10.28 0.54
CA LEU A 179 -0.03 -10.31 -0.91
C LEU A 179 0.17 -11.73 -1.43
N ALA A 180 -0.74 -12.19 -2.26
CA ALA A 180 -0.58 -13.45 -2.98
C ALA A 180 0.53 -13.36 -4.05
N ALA A 181 0.97 -14.51 -4.56
CA ALA A 181 2.06 -14.63 -5.53
C ALA A 181 1.93 -13.75 -6.78
N ASN A 182 0.72 -13.41 -7.16
CA ASN A 182 0.41 -12.64 -8.36
C ASN A 182 -0.29 -11.31 -8.05
N ALA A 183 -0.37 -10.90 -6.80
CA ALA A 183 -0.81 -9.56 -6.43
C ALA A 183 0.17 -8.52 -6.98
N GLN A 184 -0.33 -7.41 -7.46
CA GLN A 184 0.55 -6.36 -7.97
C GLN A 184 1.08 -5.47 -6.87
N SER A 185 0.20 -4.93 -6.03
CA SER A 185 0.65 -4.04 -4.98
C SER A 185 -0.20 -4.14 -3.71
N GLY A 186 0.43 -3.81 -2.59
CA GLY A 186 -0.28 -3.55 -1.34
C GLY A 186 -1.13 -2.30 -1.48
N VAL A 187 -0.51 -1.20 -1.88
CA VAL A 187 -1.20 0.08 -2.11
C VAL A 187 -0.79 0.64 -3.47
N LEU A 188 -1.75 0.85 -4.37
CA LEU A 188 -1.55 1.60 -5.61
C LEU A 188 -2.15 3.00 -5.45
N ILE A 189 -1.34 4.03 -5.71
CA ILE A 189 -1.71 5.44 -5.64
C ILE A 189 -1.74 6.02 -7.05
N ASP A 190 -2.92 6.17 -7.63
CA ASP A 190 -3.14 6.77 -8.95
C ASP A 190 -3.88 8.12 -8.85
N GLY A 191 -4.45 8.41 -7.70
CA GLY A 191 -5.12 9.67 -7.39
C GLY A 191 -4.17 10.76 -6.90
N GLU A 192 -4.68 11.98 -6.81
CA GLU A 192 -4.01 13.15 -6.26
C GLU A 192 -4.57 13.46 -4.87
N LEU A 193 -4.11 12.68 -3.87
CA LEU A 193 -4.57 12.76 -2.50
C LEU A 193 -3.84 13.85 -1.70
N THR A 194 -4.46 14.29 -0.64
CA THR A 194 -3.85 15.24 0.31
C THR A 194 -2.74 14.59 1.12
N ASP A 195 -2.91 13.32 1.53
CA ASP A 195 -1.90 12.50 2.21
C ASP A 195 -2.24 11.02 2.13
N VAL A 196 -1.20 10.19 2.04
CA VAL A 196 -1.30 8.73 2.23
C VAL A 196 -0.30 8.32 3.29
N SER A 197 -0.77 7.70 4.36
CA SER A 197 0.10 7.28 5.46
C SER A 197 -0.09 5.81 5.83
N LEU A 198 1.03 5.09 5.93
CA LEU A 198 1.13 3.74 6.48
C LEU A 198 1.84 3.85 7.82
N VAL A 199 1.16 3.49 8.91
CA VAL A 199 1.68 3.63 10.27
C VAL A 199 1.61 2.29 10.99
N ASN A 200 2.72 1.82 11.51
CA ASN A 200 2.77 0.51 12.19
C ASN A 200 2.09 -0.60 11.36
N THR A 201 2.31 -0.57 10.06
CA THR A 201 1.66 -1.45 9.09
C THR A 201 2.67 -2.49 8.59
N LYS A 202 2.19 -3.68 8.25
CA LYS A 202 3.00 -4.71 7.60
C LYS A 202 2.43 -5.01 6.22
N ILE A 203 3.27 -4.93 5.18
CA ILE A 203 2.96 -5.45 3.84
C ILE A 203 3.86 -6.65 3.62
N ASP A 204 3.25 -7.83 3.49
CA ASP A 204 3.96 -9.10 3.33
C ASP A 204 3.66 -9.73 1.99
N GLY A 205 4.66 -9.76 1.13
CA GLY A 205 4.64 -10.40 -0.18
C GLY A 205 5.77 -11.42 -0.33
N GLN A 206 6.17 -12.10 0.74
CA GLN A 206 7.26 -13.10 0.75
C GLN A 206 6.87 -14.43 0.09
N VAL A 207 6.08 -14.38 -0.94
CA VAL A 207 5.69 -15.55 -1.74
C VAL A 207 6.41 -15.55 -3.08
N ASN A 208 6.65 -16.74 -3.62
CA ASN A 208 7.23 -16.85 -4.95
C ASN A 208 6.20 -16.44 -6.01
N GLY A 209 6.43 -15.31 -6.65
CA GLY A 209 5.57 -14.76 -7.69
C GLY A 209 6.24 -13.59 -8.41
N SER A 210 5.60 -13.03 -9.42
CA SER A 210 6.17 -11.95 -10.21
C SER A 210 5.44 -10.64 -9.99
N ASN A 211 6.19 -9.54 -10.01
CA ASN A 211 5.70 -8.15 -10.06
C ASN A 211 4.85 -7.70 -8.86
N GLN A 212 5.37 -7.87 -7.67
CA GLN A 212 4.76 -7.36 -6.46
C GLN A 212 5.42 -6.05 -6.05
N PHE A 213 4.59 -5.05 -5.74
CA PHE A 213 5.02 -3.82 -5.08
C PHE A 213 4.35 -3.72 -3.70
N GLY A 214 5.04 -3.22 -2.72
CA GLY A 214 4.43 -2.85 -1.45
C GLY A 214 3.56 -1.60 -1.63
N VAL A 215 4.20 -0.51 -2.06
CA VAL A 215 3.55 0.75 -2.41
C VAL A 215 3.92 1.13 -3.83
N TYR A 216 2.92 1.36 -4.67
CA TYR A 216 3.10 1.83 -6.03
C TYR A 216 2.54 3.25 -6.17
N ILE A 217 3.42 4.21 -6.45
CA ILE A 217 3.07 5.62 -6.63
C ILE A 217 3.08 5.90 -8.14
N HIS A 218 1.95 6.29 -8.70
CA HIS A 218 1.77 6.44 -10.14
C HIS A 218 1.17 7.79 -10.51
N HIS A 219 1.89 8.56 -11.32
CA HIS A 219 1.47 9.80 -12.01
C HIS A 219 1.01 10.99 -11.16
N LYS A 220 0.97 10.95 -9.83
CA LYS A 220 0.31 12.01 -9.04
C LYS A 220 1.19 12.57 -7.93
N LYS A 221 0.87 13.80 -7.55
CA LYS A 221 1.54 14.57 -6.50
C LYS A 221 0.93 14.29 -5.13
N THR A 222 1.06 13.07 -4.66
CA THR A 222 0.50 12.67 -3.37
C THR A 222 1.60 12.50 -2.33
N PRO A 223 1.62 13.25 -1.22
CA PRO A 223 2.53 12.98 -0.13
C PRO A 223 2.31 11.57 0.43
N VAL A 224 3.41 10.83 0.63
CA VAL A 224 3.36 9.47 1.16
C VAL A 224 4.25 9.38 2.40
N THR A 225 3.69 8.86 3.49
CA THR A 225 4.42 8.60 4.73
C THR A 225 4.41 7.11 5.06
N VAL A 226 5.59 6.55 5.31
CA VAL A 226 5.82 5.18 5.77
C VAL A 226 6.47 5.28 7.15
N ASP A 227 5.71 5.03 8.19
CA ASP A 227 6.09 5.25 9.58
C ASP A 227 6.04 3.95 10.38
N SER A 228 7.12 3.55 11.02
CA SER A 228 7.18 2.32 11.82
C SER A 228 6.68 1.09 11.06
N THR A 229 6.79 1.09 9.74
CA THR A 229 6.13 0.15 8.83
C THR A 229 7.14 -0.85 8.28
N THR A 230 6.70 -2.10 8.12
CA THR A 230 7.49 -3.18 7.54
C THR A 230 6.94 -3.57 6.18
N ILE A 231 7.79 -3.54 5.14
CA ILE A 231 7.44 -4.02 3.80
C ILE A 231 8.44 -5.11 3.41
N LEU A 232 7.94 -6.32 3.21
CA LEU A 232 8.75 -7.50 2.88
C LEU A 232 8.29 -8.10 1.56
N LEU A 233 9.12 -8.01 0.53
CA LEU A 233 8.84 -8.59 -0.79
C LEU A 233 9.96 -9.50 -1.24
N ASN A 234 9.63 -10.51 -2.07
CA ASN A 234 10.64 -11.39 -2.65
C ASN A 234 11.01 -11.05 -4.10
N ASN A 235 10.21 -10.28 -4.82
CA ASN A 235 10.30 -10.25 -6.28
C ASN A 235 10.44 -8.89 -6.95
N HIS A 236 10.19 -7.78 -6.28
CA HIS A 236 10.29 -6.47 -6.90
C HIS A 236 10.63 -5.38 -5.87
N TYR A 237 10.44 -4.13 -6.23
CA TYR A 237 10.67 -3.01 -5.33
C TYR A 237 9.56 -2.87 -4.30
N CYS A 238 9.93 -2.64 -3.06
CA CYS A 238 8.97 -2.42 -1.99
C CYS A 238 8.19 -1.13 -2.19
N ILE A 239 8.88 -0.05 -2.57
CA ILE A 239 8.28 1.23 -2.92
C ILE A 239 8.72 1.56 -4.35
N TYR A 240 7.75 1.70 -5.22
CA TYR A 240 7.97 1.99 -6.63
C TYR A 240 7.24 3.26 -7.03
N ALA A 241 7.97 4.27 -7.43
CA ALA A 241 7.43 5.50 -7.98
C ALA A 241 7.68 5.52 -9.49
N ASN A 242 6.61 5.66 -10.28
CA ASN A 242 6.67 5.64 -11.74
C ASN A 242 5.96 6.85 -12.32
N ASN A 243 6.65 7.61 -13.16
CA ASN A 243 6.16 8.87 -13.72
C ASN A 243 5.59 9.84 -12.66
N ALA A 244 5.94 9.63 -11.41
CA ALA A 244 5.57 10.50 -10.33
C ALA A 244 6.45 11.76 -10.39
N GLY A 245 5.92 12.89 -10.04
CA GLY A 245 6.66 14.14 -10.01
C GLY A 245 6.21 15.03 -8.86
N ASP A 246 7.12 15.89 -8.39
CA ASP A 246 6.85 16.90 -7.37
C ASP A 246 6.18 16.30 -6.10
N GLN A 247 6.73 15.16 -5.65
CA GLN A 247 6.17 14.38 -4.54
C GLN A 247 7.08 14.36 -3.33
N LYS A 248 6.47 14.19 -2.17
CA LYS A 248 7.17 13.96 -0.91
C LYS A 248 6.93 12.53 -0.43
N LEU A 249 8.03 11.77 -0.28
CA LEU A 249 8.04 10.46 0.34
C LEU A 249 8.82 10.52 1.66
N THR A 250 8.19 10.19 2.76
CA THR A 250 8.84 10.13 4.08
C THR A 250 8.84 8.69 4.59
N ILE A 251 10.01 8.14 4.89
CA ILE A 251 10.20 6.83 5.51
C ILE A 251 10.89 7.06 6.85
N LYS A 252 10.25 6.69 7.95
CA LYS A 252 10.74 7.06 9.28
C LYS A 252 10.46 6.05 10.38
N ASN A 253 11.04 6.29 11.57
CA ASN A 253 10.73 5.60 12.81
C ASN A 253 10.92 4.08 12.74
N LYS A 254 12.13 3.63 12.37
CA LYS A 254 12.50 2.21 12.27
C LYS A 254 11.71 1.42 11.24
N SER A 255 11.21 2.08 10.19
CA SER A 255 10.60 1.37 9.07
C SER A 255 11.60 0.39 8.45
N ASN A 256 11.13 -0.82 8.13
CA ASN A 256 11.95 -1.91 7.62
C ASN A 256 11.47 -2.33 6.22
N ILE A 257 12.21 -1.91 5.20
CA ILE A 257 11.83 -2.04 3.80
C ILE A 257 12.81 -3.00 3.12
N VAL A 258 12.37 -4.22 2.85
CA VAL A 258 13.23 -5.31 2.35
C VAL A 258 12.60 -6.00 1.15
N GLY A 259 13.27 -5.92 0.00
CA GLY A 259 12.82 -6.53 -1.25
C GLY A 259 13.96 -6.79 -2.21
N TYR A 260 13.71 -7.01 -3.49
CA TYR A 260 14.76 -6.96 -4.52
C TYR A 260 15.43 -5.59 -4.51
N GLY A 261 14.65 -4.53 -4.46
CA GLY A 261 15.03 -3.21 -4.10
C GLY A 261 14.03 -2.64 -3.09
N ALA A 262 14.49 -1.74 -2.23
CA ALA A 262 13.61 -1.09 -1.27
C ALA A 262 12.86 0.08 -1.90
N LEU A 263 13.55 0.94 -2.65
CA LEU A 263 13.00 2.12 -3.29
C LEU A 263 13.44 2.22 -4.75
N TYR A 264 12.49 2.42 -5.65
CA TYR A 264 12.78 2.68 -7.05
C TYR A 264 12.06 3.93 -7.56
N LEU A 265 12.84 4.92 -7.96
CA LEU A 265 12.38 6.13 -8.65
C LEU A 265 12.57 5.92 -10.15
N TYR A 266 11.49 5.57 -10.86
CA TYR A 266 11.51 5.26 -12.28
C TYR A 266 10.77 6.34 -13.06
N GLU A 267 11.48 7.02 -13.96
CA GLU A 267 10.92 8.12 -14.75
C GLU A 267 10.27 9.20 -13.87
N THR A 268 10.88 9.49 -12.74
CA THR A 268 10.38 10.43 -11.72
C THR A 268 11.27 11.65 -11.63
N SER A 269 10.68 12.81 -11.58
CA SER A 269 11.42 14.07 -11.38
C SER A 269 10.87 14.85 -10.21
N ASP A 270 11.74 15.67 -9.59
CA ASP A 270 11.38 16.58 -8.51
C ASP A 270 10.80 15.89 -7.26
N MET A 271 11.17 14.61 -7.02
CA MET A 271 10.80 13.93 -5.78
C MET A 271 11.68 14.35 -4.61
N ASN A 272 11.05 14.59 -3.49
CA ASN A 272 11.70 14.78 -2.20
C ASN A 272 11.52 13.53 -1.33
N VAL A 273 12.58 12.77 -1.14
CA VAL A 273 12.59 11.56 -0.31
C VAL A 273 13.35 11.82 0.97
N HIS A 274 12.73 11.54 2.11
CA HIS A 274 13.39 11.61 3.41
C HIS A 274 13.30 10.26 4.13
N VAL A 275 14.45 9.64 4.38
CA VAL A 275 14.60 8.40 5.14
C VAL A 275 15.24 8.73 6.47
N SER A 276 14.60 8.40 7.60
CA SER A 276 15.11 8.82 8.91
C SER A 276 14.74 7.87 10.06
N GLY A 277 15.23 8.19 11.26
CA GLY A 277 14.79 7.58 12.51
C GLY A 277 15.12 6.11 12.66
N GLY A 278 16.28 5.66 12.20
CA GLY A 278 16.71 4.27 12.30
C GLY A 278 16.04 3.34 11.29
N SER A 279 15.52 3.88 10.18
CA SER A 279 14.90 3.08 9.13
C SER A 279 15.93 2.26 8.35
N ILE A 280 15.51 1.10 7.84
CA ILE A 280 16.36 0.13 7.13
C ILE A 280 15.79 -0.09 5.75
N LEU A 281 16.58 0.22 4.72
CA LEU A 281 16.26 -0.05 3.33
C LEU A 281 17.25 -1.08 2.77
N THR A 282 16.76 -2.26 2.39
CA THR A 282 17.60 -3.35 1.95
C THR A 282 17.14 -3.92 0.61
N GLY A 283 18.09 -4.04 -0.34
CA GLY A 283 17.93 -4.82 -1.55
C GLY A 283 18.38 -6.25 -1.34
N LYS A 284 17.66 -7.21 -1.93
CA LYS A 284 18.04 -8.62 -2.01
C LYS A 284 18.18 -9.00 -3.47
N THR A 285 19.24 -9.68 -3.86
CA THR A 285 19.34 -10.30 -5.18
C THR A 285 19.21 -11.79 -5.10
N LYS A 286 18.43 -12.36 -6.00
CA LYS A 286 18.26 -13.81 -6.11
C LYS A 286 18.96 -14.44 -7.31
N ASN A 287 19.30 -13.69 -8.36
CA ASN A 287 19.77 -14.31 -9.61
C ASN A 287 20.96 -13.60 -10.25
N LYS A 288 22.00 -14.38 -10.57
CA LYS A 288 23.01 -14.02 -11.55
C LYS A 288 22.33 -13.75 -12.90
N GLY A 289 22.36 -12.53 -13.37
CA GLY A 289 21.83 -12.17 -14.71
C GLY A 289 20.52 -11.40 -14.76
N VAL A 290 19.94 -11.04 -13.63
CA VAL A 290 18.90 -10.02 -13.62
C VAL A 290 19.55 -8.66 -13.81
N SER A 291 18.99 -7.86 -14.69
CA SER A 291 19.54 -6.57 -15.10
C SER A 291 20.06 -5.77 -13.90
N ASP A 292 21.15 -5.07 -14.10
CA ASP A 292 21.86 -4.22 -13.15
C ASP A 292 20.99 -3.13 -12.46
N SER A 293 19.67 -3.25 -12.52
CA SER A 293 18.74 -2.23 -12.02
C SER A 293 18.42 -2.35 -10.54
N PHE A 294 18.70 -3.48 -9.91
CA PHE A 294 18.33 -3.72 -8.53
C PHE A 294 19.38 -3.23 -7.53
N ALA A 295 18.99 -2.27 -6.74
CA ALA A 295 19.75 -1.72 -5.61
C ALA A 295 18.77 -1.50 -4.45
N ALA A 296 19.27 -1.24 -3.25
CA ALA A 296 18.37 -0.83 -2.17
C ALA A 296 17.61 0.46 -2.54
N ILE A 297 18.32 1.42 -3.15
CA ILE A 297 17.71 2.60 -3.77
C ILE A 297 18.17 2.69 -5.22
N ALA A 298 17.23 2.78 -6.16
CA ALA A 298 17.53 2.95 -7.57
C ALA A 298 16.81 4.18 -8.15
N ILE A 299 17.49 4.88 -9.05
CA ILE A 299 16.93 5.96 -9.88
C ILE A 299 17.21 5.59 -11.33
N SER A 300 16.19 5.56 -12.18
CA SER A 300 16.36 5.16 -13.58
C SER A 300 15.29 5.74 -14.49
N THR A 301 15.57 5.75 -15.77
CA THR A 301 14.62 6.01 -16.85
C THR A 301 14.78 4.95 -17.95
N ASN A 302 13.76 4.74 -18.75
CA ASN A 302 13.78 3.76 -19.84
C ASN A 302 13.17 4.34 -21.12
N ASN A 303 13.99 5.04 -21.90
CA ASN A 303 13.61 5.55 -23.22
C ASN A 303 12.36 6.42 -23.28
N SER A 304 11.99 7.07 -22.20
CA SER A 304 10.85 7.97 -22.23
C SER A 304 11.29 9.40 -22.46
N THR A 305 10.35 10.23 -22.87
CA THR A 305 10.54 11.68 -22.91
C THR A 305 10.58 12.28 -21.51
N VAL A 306 10.23 11.48 -20.50
CA VAL A 306 10.25 11.84 -19.08
C VAL A 306 11.54 11.33 -18.47
N GLY A 307 12.41 12.24 -18.05
CA GLY A 307 13.65 11.90 -17.35
C GLY A 307 13.41 11.49 -15.90
N ALA A 308 14.49 11.09 -15.23
CA ALA A 308 14.52 10.91 -13.77
C ALA A 308 15.49 11.95 -13.19
N SER A 309 15.02 13.17 -12.97
CA SER A 309 15.87 14.32 -12.69
C SER A 309 15.40 15.11 -11.48
N ASN A 310 16.33 15.88 -10.89
CA ASN A 310 16.06 16.78 -9.76
C ASN A 310 15.49 16.07 -8.52
N ASN A 311 15.69 14.77 -8.37
CA ASN A 311 15.23 14.08 -7.16
C ASN A 311 16.23 14.36 -6.03
N GLU A 312 15.70 14.69 -4.86
CA GLU A 312 16.51 14.84 -3.64
C GLU A 312 16.18 13.72 -2.66
N ILE A 313 17.18 12.93 -2.29
CA ILE A 313 17.06 11.85 -1.31
C ILE A 313 17.92 12.20 -0.10
N VAL A 314 17.28 12.55 1.01
CA VAL A 314 17.93 12.77 2.30
C VAL A 314 17.82 11.50 3.14
N ILE A 315 18.96 10.99 3.61
CA ILE A 315 19.04 9.82 4.47
C ILE A 315 19.69 10.22 5.78
N GLU A 316 18.97 10.12 6.87
CA GLU A 316 19.38 10.56 8.18
C GLU A 316 19.25 9.43 9.22
N ASP A 317 20.31 9.17 9.97
CA ASP A 317 20.34 8.17 11.04
C ASP A 317 19.73 6.81 10.65
N SER A 318 20.03 6.35 9.44
CA SER A 318 19.38 5.19 8.84
C SER A 318 20.38 4.27 8.14
N TYR A 319 19.95 3.05 7.79
CA TYR A 319 20.77 2.05 7.13
C TYR A 319 20.26 1.78 5.70
N ILE A 320 21.17 1.88 4.74
CA ILE A 320 20.92 1.52 3.35
C ILE A 320 21.94 0.44 2.95
N GLY A 321 21.46 -0.71 2.54
CA GLY A 321 22.36 -1.80 2.21
C GLY A 321 21.76 -2.87 1.33
N ASN A 322 22.61 -3.74 0.83
CA ASN A 322 22.22 -4.96 0.16
C ASN A 322 22.44 -6.15 1.08
N LYS A 323 21.44 -6.99 1.20
CA LYS A 323 21.52 -8.24 1.95
C LYS A 323 21.70 -9.38 0.95
N PHE A 324 22.80 -10.13 1.09
CA PHE A 324 23.05 -11.31 0.28
C PHE A 324 22.30 -12.51 0.82
N ASP A 325 21.84 -13.35 -0.11
CA ASP A 325 21.62 -14.76 0.19
C ASP A 325 23.03 -15.43 0.22
N GLU A 326 23.31 -16.29 1.18
CA GLU A 326 24.63 -16.90 1.41
C GLU A 326 25.20 -17.67 0.20
N GLN A 327 24.37 -17.86 -0.83
CA GLN A 327 24.74 -18.58 -2.07
C GLN A 327 25.11 -17.67 -3.26
N GLU A 328 25.01 -16.35 -3.14
CA GLU A 328 25.24 -15.45 -4.27
C GLU A 328 26.59 -14.69 -4.18
N THR A 329 27.35 -14.75 -5.24
CA THR A 329 28.73 -14.24 -5.33
C THR A 329 28.86 -12.80 -5.83
N MET A 330 27.75 -12.07 -6.09
CA MET A 330 27.79 -10.72 -6.64
C MET A 330 27.16 -9.71 -5.68
N ALA A 331 28.02 -8.84 -5.15
CA ALA A 331 27.59 -7.68 -4.37
C ALA A 331 26.89 -6.68 -5.28
N MET A 332 25.65 -6.29 -4.95
CA MET A 332 24.99 -5.18 -5.63
C MET A 332 25.25 -3.85 -4.92
N THR A 333 25.27 -2.80 -5.72
CA THR A 333 25.42 -1.44 -5.21
C THR A 333 24.22 -1.04 -4.37
N PRO A 334 24.37 -0.55 -3.15
CA PRO A 334 23.24 -0.11 -2.32
C PRO A 334 22.42 1.01 -2.95
N ILE A 335 23.08 1.94 -3.62
CA ILE A 335 22.42 3.07 -4.31
C ILE A 335 22.91 3.11 -5.75
N LYS A 336 21.97 3.10 -6.70
CA LYS A 336 22.29 3.11 -8.13
C LYS A 336 21.49 4.17 -8.88
N ILE A 337 22.21 4.97 -9.66
CA ILE A 337 21.61 5.88 -10.65
C ILE A 337 21.96 5.30 -12.02
N ASN A 338 20.95 4.83 -12.77
CA ASN A 338 21.16 4.19 -14.05
C ASN A 338 20.98 5.19 -15.20
N GLY A 339 22.10 5.64 -15.75
CA GLY A 339 22.16 6.60 -16.88
C GLY A 339 22.28 5.97 -18.25
N SER A 340 22.01 4.67 -18.40
CA SER A 340 22.17 3.97 -19.70
C SER A 340 21.11 4.34 -20.73
N PHE A 341 20.10 5.11 -20.35
CA PHE A 341 18.97 5.46 -21.18
C PHE A 341 18.90 6.96 -21.48
N THR A 342 18.17 7.32 -22.52
CA THR A 342 17.94 8.71 -22.93
C THR A 342 16.49 9.11 -22.62
N PRO A 343 16.23 10.23 -21.93
CA PRO A 343 17.22 11.14 -21.35
C PRO A 343 17.93 10.54 -20.13
N THR A 344 19.20 10.85 -19.97
CA THR A 344 20.01 10.41 -18.81
C THR A 344 19.49 11.06 -17.54
N PRO A 345 19.32 10.31 -16.43
CA PRO A 345 19.00 10.90 -15.14
C PRO A 345 20.05 11.95 -14.74
N CYS A 346 19.63 13.15 -14.41
CA CYS A 346 20.51 14.25 -14.07
C CYS A 346 20.03 15.02 -12.83
N ASP A 347 20.94 15.81 -12.25
CA ASP A 347 20.66 16.71 -11.12
C ASP A 347 20.01 16.03 -9.89
N ASN A 348 20.21 14.71 -9.77
CA ASN A 348 19.76 13.97 -8.60
C ASN A 348 20.75 14.15 -7.45
N LYS A 349 20.22 14.40 -6.25
CA LYS A 349 21.03 14.58 -5.04
C LYS A 349 20.76 13.51 -4.02
N ILE A 350 21.83 12.94 -3.44
CA ILE A 350 21.76 12.03 -2.31
C ILE A 350 22.54 12.67 -1.15
N ILE A 351 21.84 12.95 -0.08
CA ILE A 351 22.38 13.66 1.08
C ILE A 351 22.37 12.72 2.29
N LEU A 352 23.54 12.38 2.80
CA LEU A 352 23.71 11.55 4.00
C LEU A 352 23.90 12.44 5.22
N LYS A 353 23.10 12.21 6.27
CA LYS A 353 23.15 12.98 7.52
C LYS A 353 23.26 12.07 8.74
N GLY A 354 23.76 12.61 9.82
CA GLY A 354 23.83 11.95 11.12
C GLY A 354 24.62 10.64 11.09
N LYS A 355 24.10 9.59 11.69
CA LYS A 355 24.71 8.26 11.78
C LYS A 355 24.27 7.32 10.65
N THR A 356 24.08 7.86 9.46
CA THR A 356 23.68 7.08 8.30
C THR A 356 24.78 6.13 7.85
N ILE A 357 24.40 4.87 7.57
CA ILE A 357 25.29 3.85 7.05
C ILE A 357 24.77 3.43 5.68
N VAL A 358 25.66 3.50 4.67
CA VAL A 358 25.43 2.93 3.33
C VAL A 358 26.45 1.84 3.14
N SER A 359 26.03 0.59 3.06
CA SER A 359 26.93 -0.55 3.11
C SER A 359 26.57 -1.62 2.08
N THR A 360 27.65 -2.17 1.48
CA THR A 360 27.61 -3.48 0.87
C THR A 360 28.04 -4.49 1.92
N THR A 361 27.31 -5.59 2.08
CA THR A 361 27.82 -6.70 2.89
C THR A 361 29.02 -7.33 2.20
N ASP A 362 30.16 -7.37 2.88
CA ASP A 362 31.34 -8.23 2.73
C ASP A 362 32.17 -8.20 1.45
N ASN A 363 31.95 -7.40 0.42
CA ASN A 363 32.88 -7.35 -0.70
C ASN A 363 33.13 -5.93 -1.22
N ILE A 364 34.26 -5.39 -0.83
CA ILE A 364 34.77 -4.05 -1.12
C ILE A 364 35.03 -3.78 -2.63
N LYS A 365 34.71 -4.72 -3.51
CA LYS A 365 34.98 -4.58 -4.93
C LYS A 365 34.00 -3.73 -5.71
N ASN A 366 32.81 -3.49 -5.17
CA ASN A 366 31.80 -2.65 -5.82
C ASN A 366 31.64 -1.33 -5.07
N PRO A 367 31.59 -0.21 -5.77
CA PRO A 367 31.41 1.08 -5.13
C PRO A 367 30.04 1.13 -4.41
N THR A 368 30.03 1.78 -3.28
CA THR A 368 28.82 1.95 -2.43
C THR A 368 27.75 2.75 -3.14
N ILE A 369 28.14 3.66 -4.01
CA ILE A 369 27.24 4.47 -4.85
C ILE A 369 27.79 4.42 -6.28
N VAL A 370 26.94 4.09 -7.23
CA VAL A 370 27.28 4.11 -8.66
C VAL A 370 26.34 5.08 -9.38
N GLY A 371 26.92 6.06 -10.04
CA GLY A 371 26.26 6.94 -10.97
C GLY A 371 26.78 6.73 -12.39
N TYR A 372 25.93 6.56 -13.34
CA TYR A 372 26.27 6.62 -14.76
C TYR A 372 25.90 8.01 -15.29
N GLY A 373 26.82 8.66 -15.99
CA GLY A 373 26.60 10.01 -16.52
C GLY A 373 26.86 11.14 -15.51
N MET A 374 27.47 10.84 -14.37
CA MET A 374 28.09 11.89 -13.55
C MET A 374 29.34 12.37 -14.30
N ASN A 375 29.38 13.67 -14.64
CA ASN A 375 30.63 14.31 -15.03
C ASN A 375 31.54 14.31 -13.81
N PRO A 376 32.75 13.78 -13.87
CA PRO A 376 33.72 13.92 -12.79
C PRO A 376 34.37 15.30 -12.96
N ASP A 377 33.80 16.32 -12.37
CA ASP A 377 34.49 17.56 -12.07
C ASP A 377 34.88 17.60 -10.60
#